data_f881690b08703769af990319ddcafcb6
#
_entry.id   f881690b08703769af990319ddcafcb6
#
_cell.length_a   1.000
_cell.length_b   1.000
_cell.length_c   1.000
_cell.angle_alpha   90.00
_cell.angle_beta   90.00
_cell.angle_gamma   90.00
#
_symmetry.space_group_name_H-M   'P 1'
#
loop_
_entity.id
_entity.type
_entity.pdbx_description
1 polymer ?
#
loop_
_entity_poly.entity_id
_entity_poly.type
_entity_poly.pdbx_seq_one_letter_code
_entity_poly.pdbx_strand_id
1 'polypeptide(L)'
;MGFFSNLFDDNAREIKKYQKKVDMINALEPEIKALSDEQLRAKTDEFKQRLANGESLDSLLPEAFAVVREASWRVNGQRHYDVQLIGGMVLHEGRIAEMRTGEGKTLVATLPSYLNALTGHGVHVVTVNDYLARRDSEWMGRIYNFLGLSVGLIVHGLNNVQRRESYAADITYGTNNEFGFDYLRDNMVTRPDGLVQRELNYAIVD
;
A
#
# COMPACT_ATOMS: atom_id res chain seq x y z
N MET A 1 -6.83 6.33 -41.26
CA MET A 1 -5.70 5.94 -40.37
C MET A 1 -5.46 6.96 -39.26
N GLY A 2 -6.45 7.38 -38.50
CA GLY A 2 -6.27 8.49 -37.54
C GLY A 2 -6.80 8.23 -36.11
N PHE A 3 -7.60 7.18 -35.90
CA PHE A 3 -8.26 6.99 -34.59
C PHE A 3 -7.44 6.14 -33.60
N PHE A 4 -6.61 5.24 -34.11
CA PHE A 4 -5.74 4.39 -33.29
C PHE A 4 -4.44 5.07 -32.86
N SER A 5 -3.96 6.09 -33.55
CA SER A 5 -2.73 6.81 -33.19
C SER A 5 -2.90 7.67 -31.93
N ASN A 6 -4.08 8.21 -31.68
CA ASN A 6 -4.35 9.06 -30.52
C ASN A 6 -4.44 8.25 -29.20
N LEU A 7 -4.91 7.00 -29.26
CA LEU A 7 -4.93 6.12 -28.09
C LEU A 7 -3.51 5.75 -27.61
N PHE A 8 -2.58 5.59 -28.54
CA PHE A 8 -1.17 5.32 -28.22
C PHE A 8 -0.43 6.56 -27.70
N ASP A 9 -0.84 7.75 -28.11
CA ASP A 9 -0.19 9.02 -27.71
C ASP A 9 -0.54 9.42 -26.27
N ASP A 10 -1.77 9.20 -25.83
CA ASP A 10 -2.21 9.48 -24.45
C ASP A 10 -1.52 8.53 -23.43
N ASN A 11 -1.40 7.25 -23.76
CA ASN A 11 -0.67 6.28 -22.93
C ASN A 11 0.83 6.63 -22.85
N ALA A 12 1.43 7.04 -23.95
CA ALA A 12 2.84 7.45 -23.98
C ALA A 12 3.09 8.74 -23.14
N ARG A 13 2.14 9.67 -23.15
CA ARG A 13 2.21 10.87 -22.29
C ARG A 13 2.07 10.55 -20.81
N GLU A 14 1.18 9.66 -20.44
CA GLU A 14 1.02 9.22 -19.06
C GLU A 14 2.26 8.48 -18.56
N ILE A 15 2.77 7.54 -19.32
CA ILE A 15 4.04 6.83 -19.00
C ILE A 15 5.18 7.83 -18.77
N LYS A 16 5.29 8.89 -19.59
CA LYS A 16 6.30 9.93 -19.40
C LYS A 16 6.15 10.72 -18.09
N LYS A 17 4.92 10.92 -17.60
CA LYS A 17 4.70 11.55 -16.29
C LYS A 17 5.20 10.67 -15.16
N TYR A 18 4.87 9.38 -15.20
CA TYR A 18 5.36 8.42 -14.21
C TYR A 18 6.88 8.27 -14.29
N GLN A 19 7.46 8.27 -15.48
CA GLN A 19 8.92 8.16 -15.64
C GLN A 19 9.67 9.27 -14.93
N LYS A 20 9.17 10.50 -14.92
CA LYS A 20 9.78 11.60 -14.15
C LYS A 20 9.78 11.32 -12.64
N LYS A 21 8.68 10.78 -12.11
CA LYS A 21 8.62 10.37 -10.68
C LYS A 21 9.56 9.20 -10.41
N VAL A 22 9.67 8.23 -11.32
CA VAL A 22 10.65 7.12 -11.24
C VAL A 22 12.08 7.65 -11.19
N ASP A 23 12.42 8.61 -12.04
CA ASP A 23 13.75 9.22 -12.06
C ASP A 23 14.06 9.93 -10.73
N MET A 24 13.06 10.61 -10.12
CA MET A 24 13.20 11.19 -8.77
C MET A 24 13.45 10.12 -7.70
N ILE A 25 12.68 9.01 -7.73
CA ILE A 25 12.85 7.90 -6.79
C ILE A 25 14.25 7.28 -6.94
N ASN A 26 14.70 7.09 -8.17
CA ASN A 26 16.03 6.55 -8.47
C ASN A 26 17.15 7.50 -8.00
N ALA A 27 16.96 8.80 -8.13
CA ALA A 27 17.93 9.80 -7.66
C ALA A 27 18.08 9.81 -6.12
N LEU A 28 17.02 9.46 -5.38
CA LEU A 28 17.04 9.36 -3.90
C LEU A 28 17.71 8.06 -3.40
N GLU A 29 17.84 7.03 -4.25
CA GLU A 29 18.34 5.72 -3.82
C GLU A 29 19.68 5.75 -3.08
N PRO A 30 20.71 6.48 -3.52
CA PRO A 30 21.99 6.53 -2.81
C PRO A 30 21.88 7.09 -1.40
N GLU A 31 21.07 8.14 -1.20
CA GLU A 31 20.83 8.78 0.08
C GLU A 31 20.06 7.82 1.02
N ILE A 32 18.96 7.26 0.55
CA ILE A 32 18.12 6.33 1.33
C ILE A 32 18.91 5.07 1.72
N LYS A 33 19.72 4.54 0.82
CA LYS A 33 20.58 3.38 1.07
C LYS A 33 21.66 3.64 2.12
N ALA A 34 22.10 4.87 2.28
CA ALA A 34 23.11 5.25 3.29
C ALA A 34 22.54 5.34 4.71
N LEU A 35 21.21 5.37 4.88
CA LEU A 35 20.56 5.44 6.19
C LEU A 35 20.77 4.14 6.98
N SER A 36 20.92 4.24 8.31
CA SER A 36 20.80 3.07 9.19
C SER A 36 19.36 2.55 9.22
N ASP A 37 19.15 1.35 9.78
CA ASP A 37 17.82 0.76 9.91
C ASP A 37 16.90 1.65 10.77
N GLU A 38 17.44 2.22 11.85
CA GLU A 38 16.73 3.14 12.74
C GLU A 38 16.36 4.45 12.02
N GLN A 39 17.28 4.99 11.22
CA GLN A 39 17.04 6.20 10.42
C GLN A 39 16.01 5.96 9.33
N LEU A 40 16.06 4.78 8.66
CA LEU A 40 15.09 4.42 7.62
C LEU A 40 13.70 4.25 8.24
N ARG A 41 13.59 3.60 9.40
CA ARG A 41 12.35 3.48 10.15
C ARG A 41 11.79 4.85 10.59
N ALA A 42 12.65 5.75 11.06
CA ALA A 42 12.26 7.09 11.51
C ALA A 42 11.67 7.96 10.40
N LYS A 43 11.91 7.63 9.13
CA LYS A 43 11.25 8.29 7.98
C LYS A 43 9.72 8.19 8.04
N THR A 44 9.18 7.12 8.61
CA THR A 44 7.73 6.98 8.77
C THR A 44 7.14 8.07 9.68
N ASP A 45 7.78 8.35 10.81
CA ASP A 45 7.32 9.39 11.73
C ASP A 45 7.54 10.78 11.12
N GLU A 46 8.64 11.00 10.41
CA GLU A 46 8.89 12.23 9.65
C GLU A 46 7.78 12.48 8.63
N PHE A 47 7.41 11.48 7.83
CA PHE A 47 6.34 11.62 6.84
C PHE A 47 4.97 11.88 7.47
N LYS A 48 4.63 11.18 8.57
CA LYS A 48 3.40 11.44 9.32
C LYS A 48 3.35 12.89 9.83
N GLN A 49 4.47 13.41 10.30
CA GLN A 49 4.58 14.79 10.76
C GLN A 49 4.45 15.81 9.62
N ARG A 50 5.05 15.54 8.46
CA ARG A 50 4.93 16.39 7.26
C ARG A 50 3.48 16.42 6.75
N LEU A 51 2.77 15.28 6.76
CA LEU A 51 1.34 15.22 6.45
C LEU A 51 0.51 16.05 7.44
N ALA A 52 0.79 15.93 8.75
CA ALA A 52 0.10 16.72 9.77
C ALA A 52 0.34 18.24 9.59
N ASN A 53 1.47 18.64 9.00
CA ASN A 53 1.80 20.02 8.66
C ASN A 53 1.19 20.46 7.29
N GLY A 54 0.38 19.63 6.64
CA GLY A 54 -0.35 19.97 5.42
C GLY A 54 0.34 19.59 4.11
N GLU A 55 1.44 18.82 4.15
CA GLU A 55 2.02 18.28 2.93
C GLU A 55 1.13 17.17 2.35
N SER A 56 1.07 17.04 1.03
CA SER A 56 0.23 16.03 0.37
C SER A 56 0.94 14.69 0.23
N LEU A 57 0.16 13.59 0.14
CA LEU A 57 0.70 12.26 -0.17
C LEU A 57 1.44 12.25 -1.52
N ASP A 58 0.95 12.98 -2.52
CA ASP A 58 1.60 13.09 -3.83
C ASP A 58 3.00 13.72 -3.77
N SER A 59 3.19 14.69 -2.87
CA SER A 59 4.49 15.30 -2.63
C SER A 59 5.46 14.32 -1.96
N LEU A 60 4.97 13.53 -1.00
CA LEU A 60 5.76 12.53 -0.28
C LEU A 60 6.07 11.28 -1.10
N LEU A 61 5.28 11.00 -2.14
CA LEU A 61 5.32 9.75 -2.90
C LEU A 61 6.73 9.34 -3.35
N PRO A 62 7.56 10.21 -3.96
CA PRO A 62 8.87 9.78 -4.43
C PRO A 62 9.78 9.31 -3.29
N GLU A 63 9.78 10.03 -2.18
CA GLU A 63 10.61 9.70 -1.02
C GLU A 63 10.07 8.46 -0.29
N ALA A 64 8.76 8.36 -0.09
CA ALA A 64 8.12 7.20 0.52
C ALA A 64 8.36 5.92 -0.29
N PHE A 65 8.26 5.98 -1.62
CA PHE A 65 8.54 4.83 -2.49
C PHE A 65 10.01 4.41 -2.45
N ALA A 66 10.94 5.37 -2.38
CA ALA A 66 12.36 5.07 -2.20
C ALA A 66 12.62 4.36 -0.86
N VAL A 67 11.98 4.81 0.22
CA VAL A 67 12.06 4.20 1.56
C VAL A 67 11.51 2.76 1.54
N VAL A 68 10.32 2.53 0.96
CA VAL A 68 9.74 1.17 0.84
C VAL A 68 10.64 0.25 0.00
N ARG A 69 11.18 0.76 -1.10
CA ARG A 69 12.07 -0.02 -1.98
C ARG A 69 13.32 -0.50 -1.24
N GLU A 70 13.95 0.38 -0.46
CA GLU A 70 15.12 0.03 0.35
C GLU A 70 14.74 -0.93 1.49
N ALA A 71 13.65 -0.67 2.21
CA ALA A 71 13.16 -1.57 3.26
C ALA A 71 12.88 -2.98 2.71
N SER A 72 12.22 -3.07 1.56
CA SER A 72 11.93 -4.33 0.86
C SER A 72 13.21 -5.09 0.50
N TRP A 73 14.23 -4.37 0.04
CA TRP A 73 15.53 -4.96 -0.24
C TRP A 73 16.19 -5.52 1.04
N ARG A 74 16.19 -4.74 2.13
CA ARG A 74 16.84 -5.15 3.40
C ARG A 74 16.18 -6.37 4.03
N VAL A 75 14.84 -6.42 4.07
CA VAL A 75 14.13 -7.47 4.82
C VAL A 75 13.73 -8.68 3.99
N ASN A 76 13.49 -8.50 2.69
CA ASN A 76 13.02 -9.57 1.79
C ASN A 76 14.00 -9.89 0.65
N GLY A 77 15.07 -9.11 0.46
CA GLY A 77 15.98 -9.24 -0.68
C GLY A 77 15.32 -8.88 -2.02
N GLN A 78 14.22 -8.14 -2.00
CA GLN A 78 13.43 -7.80 -3.18
C GLN A 78 13.44 -6.28 -3.43
N ARG A 79 14.10 -5.86 -4.51
CA ARG A 79 14.09 -4.45 -4.94
C ARG A 79 13.05 -4.26 -6.03
N HIS A 80 12.17 -3.29 -5.86
CA HIS A 80 11.18 -2.93 -6.88
C HIS A 80 11.86 -2.45 -8.17
N TYR A 81 11.41 -2.97 -9.30
CA TYR A 81 11.78 -2.47 -10.63
C TYR A 81 11.03 -1.17 -10.97
N ASP A 82 11.57 -0.41 -11.90
CA ASP A 82 10.98 0.88 -12.31
C ASP A 82 9.52 0.74 -12.79
N VAL A 83 9.22 -0.33 -13.54
CA VAL A 83 7.84 -0.63 -13.97
C VAL A 83 6.89 -0.94 -12.79
N GLN A 84 7.43 -1.50 -11.70
CA GLN A 84 6.68 -1.77 -10.48
C GLN A 84 6.41 -0.48 -9.69
N LEU A 85 7.33 0.49 -9.70
CA LEU A 85 7.09 1.83 -9.16
C LEU A 85 5.94 2.52 -9.89
N ILE A 86 5.91 2.41 -11.23
CA ILE A 86 4.79 2.93 -12.06
C ILE A 86 3.48 2.25 -11.65
N GLY A 87 3.45 0.93 -11.53
CA GLY A 87 2.27 0.20 -11.06
C GLY A 87 1.77 0.68 -9.70
N GLY A 88 2.68 0.93 -8.77
CA GLY A 88 2.35 1.49 -7.44
C GLY A 88 1.75 2.89 -7.52
N MET A 89 2.25 3.75 -8.41
CA MET A 89 1.70 5.10 -8.63
C MET A 89 0.29 5.05 -9.24
N VAL A 90 0.07 4.17 -10.20
CA VAL A 90 -1.25 3.96 -10.83
C VAL A 90 -2.27 3.51 -9.78
N LEU A 91 -1.91 2.58 -8.89
CA LEU A 91 -2.75 2.12 -7.79
C LEU A 91 -3.01 3.24 -6.78
N HIS A 92 -2.00 4.06 -6.44
CA HIS A 92 -2.18 5.20 -5.54
C HIS A 92 -3.19 6.22 -6.08
N GLU A 93 -3.23 6.43 -7.39
CA GLU A 93 -4.18 7.32 -8.07
C GLU A 93 -5.61 6.71 -8.15
N GLY A 94 -5.87 5.55 -7.55
CA GLY A 94 -7.17 4.87 -7.59
C GLY A 94 -7.51 4.29 -8.97
N ARG A 95 -6.49 3.98 -9.77
CA ARG A 95 -6.63 3.43 -11.13
C ARG A 95 -6.30 1.93 -11.14
N ILE A 96 -6.58 1.28 -12.25
CA ILE A 96 -6.27 -0.14 -12.47
C ILE A 96 -4.88 -0.26 -13.08
N ALA A 97 -4.00 -1.03 -12.41
CA ALA A 97 -2.70 -1.41 -12.94
C ALA A 97 -2.78 -2.85 -13.48
N GLU A 98 -2.80 -3.01 -14.79
CA GLU A 98 -2.76 -4.33 -15.42
C GLU A 98 -1.32 -4.86 -15.37
N MET A 99 -1.14 -6.02 -14.72
CA MET A 99 0.14 -6.71 -14.60
C MET A 99 -0.05 -8.20 -14.83
N ARG A 100 0.86 -8.82 -15.59
CA ARG A 100 0.83 -10.26 -15.86
C ARG A 100 1.13 -11.07 -14.61
N THR A 101 0.72 -12.33 -14.61
CA THR A 101 1.10 -13.29 -13.57
C THR A 101 2.63 -13.40 -13.51
N GLY A 102 3.16 -13.34 -12.28
CA GLY A 102 4.61 -13.41 -12.03
C GLY A 102 5.34 -12.04 -12.06
N GLU A 103 4.70 -10.94 -12.43
CA GLU A 103 5.32 -9.60 -12.45
C GLU A 103 5.40 -8.91 -11.08
N GLY A 104 5.02 -9.61 -10.01
CA GLY A 104 5.20 -9.15 -8.64
C GLY A 104 4.13 -8.19 -8.14
N LYS A 105 2.85 -8.38 -8.51
CA LYS A 105 1.72 -7.58 -8.03
C LYS A 105 1.69 -7.41 -6.51
N THR A 106 1.93 -8.50 -5.77
CA THR A 106 1.99 -8.50 -4.31
C THR A 106 3.06 -7.52 -3.77
N LEU A 107 4.22 -7.47 -4.42
CA LEU A 107 5.29 -6.55 -4.07
C LEU A 107 4.94 -5.10 -4.44
N VAL A 108 4.32 -4.89 -5.60
CA VAL A 108 3.87 -3.56 -6.06
C VAL A 108 2.88 -2.94 -5.06
N ALA A 109 1.95 -3.75 -4.54
CA ALA A 109 0.96 -3.29 -3.57
C ALA A 109 1.59 -2.69 -2.30
N THR A 110 2.83 -3.03 -1.96
CA THR A 110 3.50 -2.49 -0.77
C THR A 110 3.74 -0.99 -0.84
N LEU A 111 3.99 -0.47 -2.03
CA LEU A 111 4.31 0.93 -2.28
C LEU A 111 3.13 1.86 -1.91
N PRO A 112 1.96 1.74 -2.57
CA PRO A 112 0.81 2.58 -2.26
C PRO A 112 0.20 2.24 -0.90
N SER A 113 0.28 0.99 -0.41
CA SER A 113 -0.19 0.64 0.93
C SER A 113 0.57 1.40 2.01
N TYR A 114 1.90 1.43 1.95
CA TYR A 114 2.71 2.21 2.88
C TYR A 114 2.37 3.69 2.82
N LEU A 115 2.36 4.28 1.61
CA LEU A 115 2.10 5.71 1.43
C LEU A 115 0.74 6.13 2.00
N ASN A 116 -0.32 5.38 1.69
CA ASN A 116 -1.67 5.71 2.17
C ASN A 116 -1.86 5.40 3.66
N ALA A 117 -1.14 4.43 4.23
CA ALA A 117 -1.17 4.12 5.65
C ALA A 117 -0.58 5.25 6.53
N LEU A 118 0.28 6.11 5.98
CA LEU A 118 0.83 7.28 6.68
C LEU A 118 -0.24 8.25 7.17
N THR A 119 -1.43 8.25 6.56
CA THR A 119 -2.57 9.08 6.99
C THR A 119 -3.16 8.65 8.34
N GLY A 120 -2.88 7.42 8.81
CA GLY A 120 -3.47 6.85 10.02
C GLY A 120 -4.91 6.36 9.88
N HIS A 121 -5.54 6.52 8.70
CA HIS A 121 -6.94 6.12 8.45
C HIS A 121 -7.11 4.65 8.07
N GLY A 122 -6.02 3.92 7.88
CA GLY A 122 -6.01 2.49 7.53
C GLY A 122 -6.07 2.21 6.04
N VAL A 123 -5.47 1.09 5.68
CA VAL A 123 -5.42 0.57 4.31
C VAL A 123 -5.88 -0.88 4.31
N HIS A 124 -6.74 -1.25 3.36
CA HIS A 124 -7.16 -2.63 3.16
C HIS A 124 -6.47 -3.23 1.93
N VAL A 125 -5.88 -4.41 2.08
CA VAL A 125 -5.36 -5.22 0.96
C VAL A 125 -6.24 -6.44 0.84
N VAL A 126 -7.03 -6.46 -0.23
CA VAL A 126 -8.06 -7.47 -0.46
C VAL A 126 -7.51 -8.57 -1.33
N THR A 127 -7.58 -9.81 -0.86
CA THR A 127 -7.12 -11.00 -1.58
C THR A 127 -8.29 -11.96 -1.86
N VAL A 128 -8.07 -12.89 -2.78
CA VAL A 128 -9.13 -13.83 -3.22
C VAL A 128 -9.44 -14.93 -2.19
N ASN A 129 -8.51 -15.25 -1.27
CA ASN A 129 -8.71 -16.30 -0.26
C ASN A 129 -7.83 -16.09 0.99
N ASP A 130 -8.18 -16.82 2.06
CA ASP A 130 -7.49 -16.75 3.37
C ASP A 130 -6.01 -17.16 3.30
N TYR A 131 -5.68 -18.12 2.42
CA TYR A 131 -4.28 -18.54 2.26
C TYR A 131 -3.42 -17.39 1.76
N LEU A 132 -3.86 -16.69 0.71
CA LEU A 132 -3.14 -15.52 0.18
C LEU A 132 -3.12 -14.38 1.18
N ALA A 133 -4.22 -14.11 1.88
CA ALA A 133 -4.27 -13.08 2.89
C ALA A 133 -3.21 -13.32 3.98
N ARG A 134 -3.09 -14.57 4.49
CA ARG A 134 -2.06 -14.94 5.48
C ARG A 134 -0.66 -14.84 4.92
N ARG A 135 -0.41 -15.48 3.77
CA ARG A 135 0.91 -15.50 3.13
C ARG A 135 1.42 -14.07 2.88
N ASP A 136 0.58 -13.22 2.30
CA ASP A 136 0.98 -11.89 1.88
C ASP A 136 1.10 -10.93 3.08
N SER A 137 0.23 -11.05 4.09
CA SER A 137 0.37 -10.29 5.33
C SER A 137 1.64 -10.64 6.10
N GLU A 138 2.05 -11.91 6.13
CA GLU A 138 3.28 -12.35 6.78
C GLU A 138 4.52 -11.91 5.99
N TRP A 139 4.51 -12.08 4.68
CA TRP A 139 5.65 -11.81 3.82
C TRP A 139 5.87 -10.30 3.61
N MET A 140 4.85 -9.58 3.15
CA MET A 140 4.93 -8.13 2.95
C MET A 140 4.87 -7.36 4.27
N GLY A 141 4.22 -7.92 5.27
CA GLY A 141 4.18 -7.38 6.62
C GLY A 141 5.56 -7.13 7.24
N ARG A 142 6.58 -7.88 6.84
CA ARG A 142 7.96 -7.64 7.27
C ARG A 142 8.44 -6.25 6.87
N ILE A 143 8.08 -5.78 5.67
CA ILE A 143 8.44 -4.44 5.15
C ILE A 143 7.78 -3.36 6.01
N TYR A 144 6.47 -3.50 6.24
CA TYR A 144 5.70 -2.51 7.01
C TYR A 144 6.14 -2.45 8.48
N ASN A 145 6.32 -3.62 9.10
CA ASN A 145 6.79 -3.71 10.50
C ASN A 145 8.19 -3.14 10.66
N PHE A 146 9.10 -3.39 9.70
CA PHE A 146 10.42 -2.79 9.67
C PHE A 146 10.34 -1.27 9.64
N LEU A 147 9.42 -0.71 8.87
CA LEU A 147 9.16 0.73 8.78
C LEU A 147 8.27 1.29 9.91
N GLY A 148 7.87 0.45 10.88
CA GLY A 148 7.12 0.91 12.06
C GLY A 148 5.60 0.98 11.90
N LEU A 149 5.04 0.39 10.82
CA LEU A 149 3.60 0.26 10.64
C LEU A 149 3.10 -1.12 11.10
N SER A 150 1.89 -1.14 11.66
CA SER A 150 1.21 -2.35 12.13
C SER A 150 0.45 -3.05 10.99
N VAL A 151 0.36 -4.38 11.07
CA VAL A 151 -0.33 -5.22 10.09
C VAL A 151 -1.39 -6.07 10.78
N GLY A 152 -2.62 -5.99 10.30
CA GLY A 152 -3.75 -6.82 10.70
C GLY A 152 -4.11 -7.85 9.64
N LEU A 153 -4.82 -8.90 10.07
CA LEU A 153 -5.29 -9.97 9.19
C LEU A 153 -6.73 -10.32 9.53
N ILE A 154 -7.60 -10.29 8.52
CA ILE A 154 -9.01 -10.69 8.60
C ILE A 154 -9.21 -11.96 7.80
N VAL A 155 -9.51 -13.04 8.50
CA VAL A 155 -9.75 -14.37 7.95
C VAL A 155 -10.94 -15.02 8.66
N HIS A 156 -11.43 -16.13 8.12
CA HIS A 156 -12.51 -16.88 8.74
C HIS A 156 -12.21 -17.30 10.18
N GLY A 157 -13.23 -17.28 11.03
CA GLY A 157 -13.19 -17.76 12.42
C GLY A 157 -12.76 -16.74 13.47
N LEU A 158 -12.45 -15.48 13.10
CA LEU A 158 -12.15 -14.43 14.06
C LEU A 158 -13.42 -13.95 14.78
N ASN A 159 -13.29 -13.71 16.09
CA ASN A 159 -14.34 -13.02 16.87
C ASN A 159 -14.25 -11.48 16.68
N ASN A 160 -15.26 -10.76 17.16
CA ASN A 160 -15.36 -9.31 16.99
C ASN A 160 -14.20 -8.52 17.65
N VAL A 161 -13.64 -9.01 18.75
CA VAL A 161 -12.48 -8.36 19.38
C VAL A 161 -11.25 -8.46 18.48
N GLN A 162 -10.97 -9.65 18.00
CA GLN A 162 -9.84 -9.91 17.07
C GLN A 162 -10.01 -9.13 15.77
N ARG A 163 -11.24 -9.02 15.24
CA ARG A 163 -11.53 -8.22 14.04
C ARG A 163 -11.24 -6.75 14.29
N ARG A 164 -11.71 -6.16 15.40
CA ARG A 164 -11.43 -4.77 15.75
C ARG A 164 -9.92 -4.49 15.88
N GLU A 165 -9.20 -5.37 16.54
CA GLU A 165 -7.74 -5.26 16.66
C GLU A 165 -7.07 -5.29 15.28
N SER A 166 -7.48 -6.19 14.39
CA SER A 166 -6.95 -6.28 13.03
C SER A 166 -7.31 -5.05 12.18
N TYR A 167 -8.53 -4.53 12.28
CA TYR A 167 -8.92 -3.30 11.57
C TYR A 167 -8.28 -2.04 12.16
N ALA A 168 -7.86 -2.06 13.40
CA ALA A 168 -7.13 -0.96 14.03
C ALA A 168 -5.67 -0.84 13.53
N ALA A 169 -5.13 -1.87 12.87
CA ALA A 169 -3.80 -1.82 12.28
C ALA A 169 -3.71 -0.80 11.14
N ASP A 170 -2.49 -0.33 10.83
CA ASP A 170 -2.24 0.60 9.72
C ASP A 170 -2.59 -0.02 8.37
N ILE A 171 -2.30 -1.31 8.19
CA ILE A 171 -2.59 -2.06 6.96
C ILE A 171 -3.25 -3.38 7.34
N THR A 172 -4.43 -3.66 6.78
CA THR A 172 -5.20 -4.87 7.07
C THR A 172 -5.36 -5.71 5.81
N TYR A 173 -4.85 -6.93 5.85
CA TYR A 173 -5.07 -7.94 4.81
C TYR A 173 -6.33 -8.76 5.12
N GLY A 174 -7.05 -9.14 4.08
CA GLY A 174 -8.22 -10.00 4.22
C GLY A 174 -8.82 -10.40 2.87
N THR A 175 -9.86 -11.22 2.92
CA THR A 175 -10.60 -11.59 1.70
C THR A 175 -11.74 -10.61 1.44
N ASN A 176 -12.14 -10.51 0.16
CA ASN A 176 -13.31 -9.73 -0.24
C ASN A 176 -14.57 -10.14 0.54
N ASN A 177 -14.77 -11.44 0.77
CA ASN A 177 -15.91 -11.96 1.52
C ASN A 177 -15.92 -11.50 2.97
N GLU A 178 -14.78 -11.62 3.66
CA GLU A 178 -14.66 -11.22 5.07
C GLU A 178 -14.86 -9.71 5.24
N PHE A 179 -14.23 -8.88 4.42
CA PHE A 179 -14.44 -7.44 4.44
C PHE A 179 -15.90 -7.05 4.14
N GLY A 180 -16.50 -7.69 3.12
CA GLY A 180 -17.88 -7.42 2.74
C GLY A 180 -18.89 -7.85 3.81
N PHE A 181 -18.71 -9.03 4.41
CA PHE A 181 -19.57 -9.47 5.50
C PHE A 181 -19.39 -8.67 6.77
N ASP A 182 -18.19 -8.22 7.10
CA ASP A 182 -17.97 -7.31 8.22
C ASP A 182 -18.67 -5.97 7.99
N TYR A 183 -18.58 -5.41 6.78
CA TYR A 183 -19.30 -4.20 6.42
C TYR A 183 -20.82 -4.37 6.57
N LEU A 184 -21.38 -5.51 6.12
CA LEU A 184 -22.79 -5.79 6.29
C LEU A 184 -23.18 -5.93 7.77
N ARG A 185 -22.36 -6.63 8.56
CA ARG A 185 -22.60 -6.78 10.01
C ARG A 185 -22.55 -5.43 10.73
N ASP A 186 -21.59 -4.58 10.40
CA ASP A 186 -21.46 -3.24 10.97
C ASP A 186 -22.68 -2.36 10.68
N ASN A 187 -23.29 -2.51 9.47
CA ASN A 187 -24.52 -1.79 9.14
C ASN A 187 -25.77 -2.31 9.87
N MET A 188 -25.70 -3.44 10.59
CA MET A 188 -26.79 -4.00 11.38
C MET A 188 -26.64 -3.73 12.88
N VAL A 189 -25.51 -3.21 13.33
CA VAL A 189 -25.32 -2.91 14.76
C VAL A 189 -26.17 -1.71 15.17
N THR A 190 -26.65 -1.74 16.40
CA THR A 190 -27.51 -0.67 16.98
C THR A 190 -26.71 0.34 17.79
N ARG A 191 -25.41 0.08 18.03
CA ARG A 191 -24.53 0.90 18.85
C ARG A 191 -23.16 1.01 18.20
N PRO A 192 -22.48 2.17 18.28
CA PRO A 192 -21.15 2.37 17.70
C PRO A 192 -20.08 1.41 18.23
N ASP A 193 -20.18 0.97 19.48
CA ASP A 193 -19.27 0.01 20.10
C ASP A 193 -19.40 -1.41 19.54
N GLY A 194 -20.44 -1.68 18.76
CA GLY A 194 -20.62 -2.91 17.99
C GLY A 194 -19.82 -2.97 16.69
N LEU A 195 -19.40 -1.83 16.15
CA LEU A 195 -18.62 -1.77 14.91
C LEU A 195 -17.27 -2.46 15.06
N VAL A 196 -16.83 -3.15 14.01
CA VAL A 196 -15.49 -3.75 13.94
C VAL A 196 -14.58 -3.01 12.95
N GLN A 197 -15.13 -2.46 11.87
CA GLN A 197 -14.38 -1.67 10.89
C GLN A 197 -14.27 -0.20 11.32
N ARG A 198 -13.24 0.47 10.83
CA ARG A 198 -13.10 1.93 10.84
C ARG A 198 -13.69 2.52 9.56
N GLU A 199 -13.62 3.83 9.42
CA GLU A 199 -13.94 4.51 8.15
C GLU A 199 -13.11 3.94 7.01
N LEU A 200 -13.74 3.80 5.84
CA LEU A 200 -13.07 3.32 4.63
C LEU A 200 -12.23 4.46 4.03
N ASN A 201 -10.94 4.21 3.87
CA ASN A 201 -10.00 5.21 3.35
C ASN A 201 -9.39 4.79 2.01
N TYR A 202 -8.65 3.70 2.01
CA TYR A 202 -7.95 3.22 0.82
C TYR A 202 -7.95 1.69 0.76
N ALA A 203 -8.18 1.13 -0.42
CA ALA A 203 -8.14 -0.31 -0.62
C ALA A 203 -7.44 -0.67 -1.95
N ILE A 204 -6.68 -1.77 -1.91
CA ILE A 204 -6.16 -2.45 -3.10
C ILE A 204 -6.87 -3.78 -3.21
N VAL A 205 -7.42 -4.07 -4.38
CA VAL A 205 -8.14 -5.31 -4.67
C VAL A 205 -7.35 -6.10 -5.72
N ASP A 206 -6.90 -7.32 -5.36
CA ASP A 206 -6.18 -8.25 -6.24
C ASP A 206 -7.12 -9.36 -6.75
#